data_755d4074c71abf5b5c2b27504ca31dda
#
_entry.id   755d4074c71abf5b5c2b27504ca31dda
#
_cell.length_a   1.000
_cell.length_b   1.000
_cell.length_c   1.000
_cell.angle_alpha   90.00
_cell.angle_beta   90.00
_cell.angle_gamma   90.00
#
_symmetry.space_group_name_H-M   'P 1'
#
loop_
_entity.id
_entity.type
_entity.pdbx_description
1 polymer ?
#
loop_
_entity_poly.entity_id
_entity_poly.type
_entity_poly.pdbx_seq_one_letter_code
_entity_poly.pdbx_strand_id
1 'polypeptide(L)'
;MQRSCQMYWRKSAAEGRIMHNRPTEELDSILEKTAPGKIGEYIRDNREYLADPRKGFYYYYKDVLDSKHIKLKDVYAQVGVTESYGSKIVSTEKHTKNRDLIIRFCLAGHFSLEEMNRALKLYGFNELYSKSPKDACIIVALNNHIYDADRIDALLTENGQEKLTE
;
A
#
# COMPACT_ATOMS: atom_id res chain seq x y z
N MET A 1 -6.79 11.40 -20.67
CA MET A 1 -6.44 10.29 -19.78
C MET A 1 -7.08 10.36 -18.38
N GLN A 2 -8.14 11.12 -18.18
CA GLN A 2 -8.80 11.31 -16.85
C GLN A 2 -10.07 10.49 -16.64
N ARG A 3 -10.47 9.61 -17.57
CA ARG A 3 -11.75 8.87 -17.49
C ARG A 3 -11.65 7.47 -16.87
N SER A 4 -10.47 6.95 -16.63
CA SER A 4 -10.26 5.58 -16.12
C SER A 4 -10.41 5.48 -14.59
N CYS A 5 -10.12 6.53 -13.85
CA CYS A 5 -10.16 6.53 -12.39
C CYS A 5 -11.59 6.61 -11.81
N GLN A 6 -12.50 7.33 -12.51
CA GLN A 6 -13.89 7.50 -12.03
C GLN A 6 -14.77 6.25 -12.18
N MET A 7 -14.44 5.33 -13.11
CA MET A 7 -15.22 4.10 -13.29
C MET A 7 -14.87 3.01 -12.27
N TYR A 8 -13.71 3.10 -11.67
CA TYR A 8 -13.22 2.11 -10.70
C TYR A 8 -13.97 2.18 -9.36
N TRP A 9 -14.32 3.39 -8.92
CA TRP A 9 -14.99 3.63 -7.64
C TRP A 9 -16.49 3.30 -7.64
N ARG A 10 -17.11 3.19 -8.84
CA ARG A 10 -18.53 2.85 -8.94
C ARG A 10 -18.86 1.36 -8.78
N LYS A 11 -17.87 0.46 -8.93
CA LYS A 11 -18.11 -1.00 -8.81
C LYS A 11 -18.02 -1.53 -7.37
N SER A 12 -17.27 -0.88 -6.50
CA SER A 12 -17.20 -1.31 -5.08
C SER A 12 -18.42 -0.85 -4.26
N ALA A 13 -19.21 0.08 -4.79
CA ALA A 13 -20.46 0.53 -4.15
C ALA A 13 -21.60 -0.51 -4.20
N ALA A 14 -21.45 -1.60 -4.99
CA ALA A 14 -22.48 -2.63 -5.13
C ALA A 14 -22.48 -3.68 -4.02
N GLU A 15 -21.48 -3.69 -3.13
CA GLU A 15 -21.36 -4.65 -2.02
C GLU A 15 -21.47 -4.02 -0.63
N GLY A 16 -22.39 -3.09 -0.44
CA GLY A 16 -22.85 -2.69 0.91
C GLY A 16 -21.83 -2.01 1.83
N ARG A 17 -20.66 -1.60 1.35
CA ARG A 17 -19.77 -0.68 2.03
C ARG A 17 -19.86 0.69 1.37
N ILE A 18 -20.72 1.51 1.90
CA ILE A 18 -20.67 2.95 1.63
C ILE A 18 -19.36 3.45 2.24
N MET A 19 -18.28 3.38 1.50
CA MET A 19 -17.14 4.26 1.73
C MET A 19 -17.64 5.65 1.35
N HIS A 20 -17.97 6.46 2.34
CA HIS A 20 -18.17 7.90 2.16
C HIS A 20 -16.80 8.46 1.73
N ASN A 21 -16.52 8.39 0.43
CA ASN A 21 -15.25 8.86 -0.11
C ASN A 21 -15.44 10.29 -0.60
N ARG A 22 -15.12 11.23 0.28
CA ARG A 22 -14.96 12.63 -0.11
C ARG A 22 -13.62 12.75 -0.85
N PRO A 23 -13.57 13.28 -2.09
CA PRO A 23 -12.32 13.45 -2.82
C PRO A 23 -11.30 14.26 -2.01
N THR A 24 -10.02 13.87 -2.09
CA THR A 24 -8.95 14.56 -1.35
C THR A 24 -8.88 16.03 -1.72
N GLU A 25 -9.10 16.37 -3.00
CA GLU A 25 -9.11 17.73 -3.51
C GLU A 25 -10.18 18.61 -2.83
N GLU A 26 -11.32 18.02 -2.47
CA GLU A 26 -12.37 18.73 -1.74
C GLU A 26 -11.95 19.02 -0.31
N LEU A 27 -11.32 18.04 0.37
CA LEU A 27 -10.79 18.23 1.71
C LEU A 27 -9.65 19.26 1.73
N ASP A 28 -8.76 19.21 0.74
CA ASP A 28 -7.68 20.19 0.57
C ASP A 28 -8.24 21.61 0.40
N SER A 29 -9.28 21.77 -0.43
CA SER A 29 -9.94 23.07 -0.62
C SER A 29 -10.62 23.61 0.64
N ILE A 30 -11.13 22.72 1.51
CA ILE A 30 -11.66 23.12 2.81
C ILE A 30 -10.52 23.56 3.73
N LEU A 31 -9.41 22.81 3.75
CA LEU A 31 -8.25 23.11 4.59
C LEU A 31 -7.58 24.43 4.22
N GLU A 32 -7.48 24.76 2.93
CA GLU A 32 -6.96 26.06 2.45
C GLU A 32 -7.73 27.27 3.04
N LYS A 33 -9.01 27.08 3.31
CA LYS A 33 -9.91 28.13 3.83
C LYS A 33 -10.10 28.03 5.35
N THR A 34 -9.52 27.00 6.01
CA THR A 34 -9.71 26.76 7.43
C THR A 34 -8.70 27.56 8.25
N ALA A 35 -9.17 28.44 9.14
CA ALA A 35 -8.31 29.14 10.06
C ALA A 35 -7.72 28.18 11.12
N PRO A 36 -6.50 28.42 11.62
CA PRO A 36 -5.84 27.56 12.62
C PRO A 36 -6.69 27.25 13.86
N GLY A 37 -7.45 28.23 14.34
CA GLY A 37 -8.36 28.04 15.48
C GLY A 37 -9.59 27.20 15.21
N LYS A 38 -9.87 26.86 13.94
CA LYS A 38 -11.04 26.07 13.49
C LYS A 38 -10.69 24.65 13.07
N ILE A 39 -9.43 24.22 13.21
CA ILE A 39 -9.01 22.87 12.83
C ILE A 39 -9.79 21.78 13.59
N GLY A 40 -10.15 22.01 14.85
CA GLY A 40 -10.97 21.08 15.64
C GLY A 40 -12.37 20.90 15.09
N GLU A 41 -12.97 21.95 14.52
CA GLU A 41 -14.26 21.88 13.83
C GLU A 41 -14.13 21.04 12.55
N TYR A 42 -13.10 21.31 11.75
CA TYR A 42 -12.80 20.52 10.53
C TYR A 42 -12.66 19.03 10.83
N ILE A 43 -11.86 18.65 11.85
CA ILE A 43 -11.65 17.25 12.24
C ILE A 43 -12.96 16.59 12.66
N ARG A 44 -13.79 17.28 13.44
CA ARG A 44 -15.08 16.74 13.88
C ARG A 44 -16.05 16.56 12.73
N ASP A 45 -16.16 17.58 11.86
CA ASP A 45 -17.17 17.62 10.81
C ASP A 45 -16.82 16.70 9.62
N ASN A 46 -15.53 16.37 9.46
CA ASN A 46 -15.04 15.48 8.42
C ASN A 46 -14.57 14.11 8.95
N ARG A 47 -14.87 13.79 10.19
CA ARG A 47 -14.35 12.58 10.88
C ARG A 47 -14.56 11.28 10.10
N GLU A 48 -15.69 11.15 9.42
CA GLU A 48 -16.03 9.96 8.61
C GLU A 48 -15.20 9.85 7.32
N TYR A 49 -14.64 10.96 6.84
CA TYR A 49 -13.79 11.04 5.63
C TYR A 49 -12.30 11.01 5.95
N LEU A 50 -11.92 11.27 7.20
CA LEU A 50 -10.54 11.24 7.61
C LEU A 50 -10.07 9.78 7.69
N ALA A 51 -8.95 9.50 7.01
CA ALA A 51 -8.33 8.18 7.07
C ALA A 51 -7.98 7.83 8.52
N ASP A 52 -8.41 6.64 8.97
CA ASP A 52 -7.79 6.04 10.14
C ASP A 52 -6.36 5.68 9.74
N PRO A 53 -5.33 6.35 10.31
CA PRO A 53 -3.93 6.08 9.96
C PRO A 53 -3.55 4.60 10.17
N ARG A 54 -4.31 3.90 11.02
CA ARG A 54 -4.10 2.48 11.34
C ARG A 54 -4.66 1.55 10.28
N LYS A 55 -5.64 1.99 9.49
CA LYS A 55 -6.35 1.16 8.51
C LYS A 55 -6.09 1.54 7.06
N GLY A 56 -5.42 2.67 6.82
CA GLY A 56 -5.16 3.16 5.46
C GLY A 56 -4.40 2.16 4.61
N PHE A 57 -3.39 1.50 5.17
CA PHE A 57 -2.66 0.44 4.49
C PHE A 57 -3.56 -0.74 4.13
N TYR A 58 -4.35 -1.25 5.07
CA TYR A 58 -5.22 -2.42 4.85
C TYR A 58 -6.19 -2.21 3.69
N TYR A 59 -6.90 -1.11 3.68
CA TYR A 59 -7.88 -0.82 2.62
C TYR A 59 -7.20 -0.66 1.27
N TYR A 60 -6.12 0.11 1.21
CA TYR A 60 -5.37 0.30 -0.01
C TYR A 60 -4.80 -1.01 -0.55
N TYR A 61 -4.16 -1.79 0.31
CA TYR A 61 -3.57 -3.07 -0.04
C TYR A 61 -4.62 -4.03 -0.61
N LYS A 62 -5.76 -4.10 0.05
CA LYS A 62 -6.88 -4.92 -0.39
C LYS A 62 -7.46 -4.48 -1.73
N ASP A 63 -7.65 -3.18 -1.92
CA ASP A 63 -8.16 -2.63 -3.19
C ASP A 63 -7.23 -2.97 -4.36
N VAL A 64 -5.90 -2.89 -4.17
CA VAL A 64 -4.94 -3.28 -5.21
C VAL A 64 -5.02 -4.77 -5.52
N LEU A 65 -5.09 -5.63 -4.50
CA LEU A 65 -5.25 -7.08 -4.70
C LEU A 65 -6.54 -7.41 -5.43
N ASP A 66 -7.65 -6.81 -5.03
CA ASP A 66 -8.97 -7.02 -5.66
C ASP A 66 -8.94 -6.59 -7.13
N SER A 67 -8.25 -5.50 -7.45
CA SER A 67 -8.06 -5.04 -8.84
C SER A 67 -7.29 -6.01 -9.71
N LYS A 68 -6.40 -6.79 -9.11
CA LYS A 68 -5.56 -7.79 -9.77
C LYS A 68 -6.08 -9.21 -9.63
N HIS A 69 -7.25 -9.38 -8.98
CA HIS A 69 -7.88 -10.69 -8.72
C HIS A 69 -6.98 -11.66 -7.93
N ILE A 70 -6.14 -11.12 -7.03
CA ILE A 70 -5.24 -11.89 -6.18
C ILE A 70 -5.87 -12.07 -4.81
N LYS A 71 -5.87 -13.29 -4.28
CA LYS A 71 -6.44 -13.60 -2.97
C LYS A 71 -5.38 -13.47 -1.88
N LEU A 72 -5.77 -12.93 -0.72
CA LEU A 72 -4.88 -12.79 0.43
C LEU A 72 -4.21 -14.09 0.86
N LYS A 73 -4.95 -15.22 0.83
CA LYS A 73 -4.36 -16.52 1.20
C LYS A 73 -3.20 -16.93 0.29
N ASP A 74 -3.30 -16.61 -1.01
CA ASP A 74 -2.24 -16.92 -1.98
C ASP A 74 -1.01 -16.04 -1.74
N VAL A 75 -1.24 -14.77 -1.37
CA VAL A 75 -0.19 -13.86 -0.91
C VAL A 75 0.54 -14.41 0.30
N TYR A 76 -0.19 -14.85 1.34
CA TYR A 76 0.42 -15.39 2.56
C TYR A 76 1.28 -16.62 2.26
N ALA A 77 0.77 -17.52 1.42
CA ALA A 77 1.51 -18.70 0.99
C ALA A 77 2.80 -18.31 0.24
N GLN A 78 2.72 -17.35 -0.68
CA GLN A 78 3.87 -16.89 -1.46
C GLN A 78 4.91 -16.15 -0.61
N VAL A 79 4.48 -15.36 0.36
CA VAL A 79 5.38 -14.70 1.33
C VAL A 79 5.99 -15.71 2.32
N GLY A 80 5.37 -16.88 2.49
CA GLY A 80 5.84 -17.90 3.42
C GLY A 80 5.45 -17.63 4.87
N VAL A 81 4.32 -16.96 5.09
CA VAL A 81 3.78 -16.68 6.42
C VAL A 81 2.48 -17.43 6.66
N THR A 82 2.15 -17.71 7.94
CA THR A 82 0.85 -18.27 8.28
C THR A 82 -0.26 -17.26 8.01
N GLU A 83 -1.46 -17.74 7.67
CA GLU A 83 -2.61 -16.87 7.44
C GLU A 83 -2.92 -15.98 8.66
N SER A 84 -2.82 -16.54 9.87
CA SER A 84 -3.02 -15.80 11.12
C SER A 84 -2.03 -14.65 11.29
N TYR A 85 -0.75 -14.89 11.02
CA TYR A 85 0.29 -13.86 11.12
C TYR A 85 0.14 -12.82 10.00
N GLY A 86 -0.01 -13.29 8.76
CA GLY A 86 -0.18 -12.42 7.59
C GLY A 86 -1.39 -11.50 7.73
N SER A 87 -2.52 -12.04 8.19
CA SER A 87 -3.74 -11.26 8.44
C SER A 87 -3.52 -10.14 9.46
N LYS A 88 -2.81 -10.42 10.57
CA LYS A 88 -2.50 -9.40 11.59
C LYS A 88 -1.56 -8.31 11.07
N ILE A 89 -0.60 -8.66 10.22
CA ILE A 89 0.31 -7.68 9.60
C ILE A 89 -0.45 -6.81 8.60
N VAL A 90 -1.23 -7.41 7.70
CA VAL A 90 -1.97 -6.69 6.66
C VAL A 90 -3.07 -5.81 7.26
N SER A 91 -3.80 -6.30 8.27
CA SER A 91 -4.82 -5.51 8.97
C SER A 91 -4.25 -4.43 9.88
N THR A 92 -2.92 -4.38 10.04
CA THR A 92 -2.21 -3.50 10.97
C THR A 92 -2.55 -3.71 12.46
N GLU A 93 -3.22 -4.83 12.77
CA GLU A 93 -3.43 -5.25 14.16
C GLU A 93 -2.09 -5.50 14.86
N LYS A 94 -1.12 -6.08 14.14
CA LYS A 94 0.27 -6.20 14.55
C LYS A 94 1.15 -5.40 13.58
N HIS A 95 1.74 -4.32 14.06
CA HIS A 95 2.67 -3.53 13.27
C HIS A 95 4.06 -4.16 13.26
N THR A 96 4.64 -4.37 12.07
CA THR A 96 6.02 -4.83 11.94
C THR A 96 6.98 -3.67 11.69
N LYS A 97 8.22 -3.80 12.17
CA LYS A 97 9.32 -2.90 11.81
C LYS A 97 10.13 -3.41 10.61
N ASN A 98 9.81 -4.60 10.11
CA ASN A 98 10.50 -5.21 8.98
C ASN A 98 9.90 -4.66 7.67
N ARG A 99 10.59 -3.68 7.07
CA ARG A 99 10.21 -3.06 5.79
C ARG A 99 10.26 -4.08 4.65
N ASP A 100 11.24 -4.98 4.65
CA ASP A 100 11.41 -5.99 3.62
C ASP A 100 10.23 -6.97 3.60
N LEU A 101 9.65 -7.27 4.75
CA LEU A 101 8.43 -8.08 4.83
C LEU A 101 7.26 -7.40 4.10
N ILE A 102 7.07 -6.09 4.27
CA ILE A 102 6.01 -5.34 3.57
C ILE A 102 6.30 -5.28 2.06
N ILE A 103 7.56 -5.11 1.66
CA ILE A 103 7.98 -5.22 0.25
C ILE A 103 7.59 -6.59 -0.32
N ARG A 104 7.88 -7.68 0.39
CA ARG A 104 7.49 -9.05 -0.02
C ARG A 104 5.99 -9.22 -0.17
N PHE A 105 5.19 -8.64 0.73
CA PHE A 105 3.72 -8.61 0.58
C PHE A 105 3.29 -7.88 -0.70
N CYS A 106 3.91 -6.75 -1.00
CA CYS A 106 3.61 -5.99 -2.22
C CYS A 106 4.04 -6.74 -3.49
N LEU A 107 5.20 -7.43 -3.47
CA LEU A 107 5.65 -8.28 -4.58
C LEU A 107 4.68 -9.42 -4.84
N ALA A 108 4.25 -10.13 -3.80
CA ALA A 108 3.27 -11.20 -3.91
C ALA A 108 1.90 -10.71 -4.43
N GLY A 109 1.57 -9.44 -4.19
CA GLY A 109 0.40 -8.76 -4.75
C GLY A 109 0.61 -8.17 -6.15
N HIS A 110 1.77 -8.38 -6.76
CA HIS A 110 2.13 -7.81 -8.08
C HIS A 110 1.98 -6.28 -8.14
N PHE A 111 2.36 -5.59 -7.09
CA PHE A 111 2.27 -4.13 -7.02
C PHE A 111 3.25 -3.47 -8.01
N SER A 112 2.79 -2.45 -8.70
CA SER A 112 3.68 -1.57 -9.47
C SER A 112 4.59 -0.77 -8.53
N LEU A 113 5.60 -0.10 -9.08
CA LEU A 113 6.49 0.78 -8.31
C LEU A 113 5.68 1.86 -7.56
N GLU A 114 4.73 2.50 -8.24
CA GLU A 114 3.88 3.53 -7.64
C GLU A 114 3.00 2.96 -6.53
N GLU A 115 2.36 1.81 -6.78
CA GLU A 115 1.52 1.13 -5.80
C GLU A 115 2.33 0.68 -4.57
N MET A 116 3.55 0.17 -4.77
CA MET A 116 4.43 -0.23 -3.65
C MET A 116 4.87 0.97 -2.83
N ASN A 117 5.26 2.06 -3.46
CA ASN A 117 5.66 3.28 -2.76
C ASN A 117 4.51 3.83 -1.90
N ARG A 118 3.30 3.86 -2.45
CA ARG A 118 2.13 4.27 -1.70
C ARG A 118 1.83 3.33 -0.53
N ALA A 119 1.93 2.01 -0.74
CA ALA A 119 1.74 1.02 0.32
C ALA A 119 2.76 1.19 1.46
N LEU A 120 4.04 1.35 1.12
CA LEU A 120 5.11 1.59 2.10
C LEU A 120 4.84 2.84 2.94
N LYS A 121 4.47 3.94 2.29
CA LYS A 121 4.13 5.20 2.97
C LYS A 121 2.93 5.06 3.89
N LEU A 122 1.88 4.38 3.45
CA LEU A 122 0.70 4.12 4.27
C LEU A 122 1.00 3.21 5.48
N TYR A 123 1.97 2.31 5.34
CA TYR A 123 2.41 1.47 6.45
C TYR A 123 3.33 2.19 7.44
N GLY A 124 3.86 3.37 7.07
CA GLY A 124 4.78 4.17 7.87
C GLY A 124 6.26 3.94 7.55
N PHE A 125 6.55 3.38 6.38
CA PHE A 125 7.91 3.22 5.86
C PHE A 125 8.24 4.26 4.78
N ASN A 126 9.54 4.45 4.55
CA ASN A 126 10.00 5.24 3.42
C ASN A 126 9.72 4.54 2.10
N GLU A 127 9.37 5.32 1.09
CA GLU A 127 9.30 4.87 -0.29
C GLU A 127 10.64 4.30 -0.77
N LEU A 128 10.63 3.54 -1.86
CA LEU A 128 11.86 3.08 -2.51
C LEU A 128 12.67 4.28 -3.00
N TYR A 129 13.96 4.27 -2.68
CA TYR A 129 14.83 5.40 -2.92
C TYR A 129 15.94 5.04 -3.92
N SER A 130 15.96 5.71 -5.06
CA SER A 130 16.86 5.40 -6.19
C SER A 130 18.36 5.54 -5.88
N LYS A 131 18.73 6.25 -4.80
CA LYS A 131 20.12 6.35 -4.33
C LYS A 131 20.51 5.26 -3.33
N SER A 132 19.56 4.41 -2.91
CA SER A 132 19.84 3.20 -2.15
C SER A 132 20.12 2.06 -3.11
N PRO A 133 21.28 1.40 -3.08
CA PRO A 133 21.58 0.29 -3.97
C PRO A 133 20.57 -0.86 -3.88
N LYS A 134 20.14 -1.21 -2.68
CA LYS A 134 19.12 -2.23 -2.45
C LYS A 134 17.79 -1.84 -3.10
N ASP A 135 17.31 -0.63 -2.83
CA ASP A 135 16.05 -0.14 -3.39
C ASP A 135 16.13 0.01 -4.92
N ALA A 136 17.28 0.39 -5.45
CA ALA A 136 17.51 0.48 -6.90
C ALA A 136 17.33 -0.88 -7.59
N CYS A 137 17.83 -1.98 -7.00
CA CYS A 137 17.58 -3.33 -7.51
C CYS A 137 16.09 -3.66 -7.55
N ILE A 138 15.35 -3.32 -6.49
CA ILE A 138 13.92 -3.57 -6.40
C ILE A 138 13.16 -2.72 -7.44
N ILE A 139 13.52 -1.44 -7.61
CA ILE A 139 12.94 -0.55 -8.61
C ILE A 139 13.12 -1.12 -10.03
N VAL A 140 14.33 -1.60 -10.35
CA VAL A 140 14.60 -2.24 -11.64
C VAL A 140 13.76 -3.49 -11.83
N ALA A 141 13.64 -4.33 -10.81
CA ALA A 141 12.81 -5.53 -10.86
C ALA A 141 11.34 -5.19 -11.14
N LEU A 142 10.78 -4.21 -10.43
CA LEU A 142 9.39 -3.77 -10.61
C LEU A 142 9.13 -3.19 -12.00
N ASN A 143 10.06 -2.37 -12.52
CA ASN A 143 9.98 -1.79 -13.87
C ASN A 143 10.04 -2.86 -14.97
N ASN A 144 10.60 -4.03 -14.67
CA ASN A 144 10.64 -5.19 -15.57
C ASN A 144 9.61 -6.27 -15.22
N HIS A 145 8.62 -5.93 -14.40
CA HIS A 145 7.54 -6.85 -13.98
C HIS A 145 8.05 -8.16 -13.35
N ILE A 146 9.16 -8.08 -12.61
CA ILE A 146 9.71 -9.20 -11.85
C ILE A 146 9.16 -9.12 -10.44
N TYR A 147 8.30 -10.07 -10.07
CA TYR A 147 7.65 -10.14 -8.76
C TYR A 147 8.07 -11.36 -7.93
N ASP A 148 8.82 -12.26 -8.55
CA ASP A 148 9.34 -13.46 -7.90
C ASP A 148 10.44 -13.11 -6.90
N ALA A 149 10.23 -13.48 -5.62
CA ALA A 149 11.14 -13.11 -4.55
C ALA A 149 12.54 -13.74 -4.72
N ASP A 150 12.63 -14.98 -5.22
CA ASP A 150 13.92 -15.66 -5.41
C ASP A 150 14.74 -14.98 -6.50
N ARG A 151 14.08 -14.53 -7.58
CA ARG A 151 14.74 -13.77 -8.65
C ARG A 151 15.23 -12.40 -8.17
N ILE A 152 14.46 -11.74 -7.30
CA ILE A 152 14.86 -10.47 -6.71
C ILE A 152 15.99 -10.67 -5.73
N ASP A 153 15.95 -11.71 -4.91
CA ASP A 153 17.05 -12.05 -3.99
C ASP A 153 18.34 -12.41 -4.74
N ALA A 154 18.23 -13.10 -5.88
CA ALA A 154 19.38 -13.33 -6.76
C ALA A 154 19.96 -12.01 -7.28
N LEU A 155 19.11 -11.11 -7.79
CA LEU A 155 19.51 -9.79 -8.27
C LEU A 155 20.19 -8.96 -7.16
N LEU A 156 19.63 -8.98 -5.95
CA LEU A 156 20.20 -8.30 -4.79
C LEU A 156 21.59 -8.87 -4.45
N THR A 157 21.71 -10.21 -4.37
CA THR A 157 22.96 -10.90 -4.04
C THR A 157 24.06 -10.63 -5.08
N GLU A 158 23.72 -10.68 -6.37
CA GLU A 158 24.66 -10.37 -7.48
C GLU A 158 25.20 -8.93 -7.40
N ASN A 159 24.43 -8.03 -6.80
CA ASN A 159 24.83 -6.63 -6.61
C ASN A 159 25.32 -6.32 -5.18
N GLY A 160 25.67 -7.36 -4.39
CA GLY A 160 26.23 -7.22 -3.05
C GLY A 160 25.26 -6.66 -2.01
N GLN A 161 23.96 -6.85 -2.25
CA GLN A 161 22.91 -6.40 -1.33
C GLN A 161 22.30 -7.55 -0.54
N GLU A 162 21.78 -7.24 0.64
CA GLU A 162 21.09 -8.22 1.47
C GLU A 162 19.75 -8.64 0.83
N LYS A 163 19.44 -9.91 0.95
CA LYS A 163 18.16 -10.47 0.47
C LYS A 163 16.97 -9.85 1.19
N LEU A 164 15.80 -9.96 0.57
CA LEU A 164 14.51 -9.67 1.20
C LEU A 164 14.03 -10.83 2.08
N THR A 165 14.41 -12.05 1.72
CA THR A 165 14.10 -13.26 2.50
C THR A 165 15.23 -13.56 3.47
N GLU A 166 14.88 -13.94 4.69
CA GLU A 166 15.82 -14.39 5.73
C GLU A 166 16.37 -15.77 5.41
#